data_8f8204f0be3c7b6bade37ba7444b4798
#
_entry.id   8f8204f0be3c7b6bade37ba7444b4798
#
_cell.length_a   1.000
_cell.length_b   1.000
_cell.length_c   1.000
_cell.angle_alpha   90.00
_cell.angle_beta   90.00
_cell.angle_gamma   90.00
#
_symmetry.space_group_name_H-M   'P 1'
#
loop_
_entity.id
_entity.type
_entity.pdbx_description
1 polymer ?
#
loop_
_entity_poly.entity_id
_entity_poly.type
_entity_poly.pdbx_seq_one_letter_code
_entity_poly.pdbx_strand_id
1 'polypeptide(L)'
;MTASELKKIKFGVDNEKYRCYTSPHQAKALWVEPEAPFFVADSHRLLHAEKEKEAIMEEVLSELYGVWFLIGAALVFWMQAGFAMVETGFTRAKNAGNILMKNLMDFCIGTVVFIIIGFSLLLGEDVVGLIGKPGFDIFTSYENFDWSNFVFNLVFCATTATIVSGAMAERTKFLSYCVYSAVISALIYPIEAHWVWLFSKTKST
;
A
#
# COMPACT_ATOMS: atom_id res chain seq x y z
N MET A 1 -23.28 19.50 27.65
CA MET A 1 -23.18 18.18 27.04
C MET A 1 -21.95 18.17 26.17
N THR A 2 -20.94 17.35 26.47
CA THR A 2 -19.67 17.31 25.74
C THR A 2 -19.78 16.39 24.52
N ALA A 3 -19.00 16.65 23.47
CA ALA A 3 -19.00 15.86 22.22
C ALA A 3 -18.80 14.35 22.44
N SER A 4 -18.18 13.94 23.56
CA SER A 4 -18.00 12.53 23.94
C SER A 4 -19.29 11.84 24.40
N GLU A 5 -20.27 12.58 24.84
CA GLU A 5 -21.58 12.03 25.28
C GLU A 5 -22.53 11.81 24.11
N LEU A 6 -22.42 12.62 23.05
CA LEU A 6 -23.21 12.48 21.82
C LEU A 6 -22.88 11.20 21.04
N LYS A 7 -21.63 10.73 21.10
CA LYS A 7 -21.21 9.46 20.45
C LYS A 7 -21.87 8.18 21.03
N LYS A 8 -22.54 8.29 22.16
CA LYS A 8 -23.19 7.14 22.84
C LYS A 8 -24.69 7.01 22.57
N ILE A 9 -25.27 7.93 21.80
CA ILE A 9 -26.70 7.93 21.52
C ILE A 9 -26.96 7.15 20.23
N LYS A 10 -27.57 5.97 20.33
CA LYS A 10 -28.06 5.22 19.17
C LYS A 10 -29.51 5.60 18.90
N PHE A 11 -29.81 6.10 17.70
CA PHE A 11 -31.16 6.38 17.24
C PHE A 11 -31.78 5.12 16.62
N GLY A 12 -32.92 4.68 17.15
CA GLY A 12 -33.78 3.69 16.50
C GLY A 12 -35.05 4.36 16.03
N VAL A 13 -35.39 4.18 14.76
CA VAL A 13 -36.66 4.69 14.19
C VAL A 13 -37.68 3.56 14.21
N ASP A 14 -38.67 3.64 15.05
CA ASP A 14 -39.88 2.82 14.98
C ASP A 14 -41.01 3.68 14.41
N ASN A 15 -41.87 3.12 13.57
CA ASN A 15 -42.74 3.82 12.62
C ASN A 15 -43.76 4.84 13.19
N GLU A 16 -43.81 5.08 14.51
CA GLU A 16 -44.68 6.06 15.12
C GLU A 16 -44.08 6.90 16.27
N LYS A 17 -42.87 6.58 16.78
CA LYS A 17 -42.25 7.37 17.88
C LYS A 17 -40.73 7.27 17.85
N TYR A 18 -40.04 8.40 17.94
CA TYR A 18 -38.58 8.47 18.07
C TYR A 18 -38.13 8.04 19.46
N ARG A 19 -37.32 7.00 19.57
CA ARG A 19 -36.79 6.49 20.83
C ARG A 19 -35.28 6.67 20.88
N CYS A 20 -34.78 7.49 21.81
CA CYS A 20 -33.37 7.66 22.08
C CYS A 20 -32.92 6.70 23.19
N TYR A 21 -31.86 5.91 22.96
CA TYR A 21 -31.26 5.01 23.95
C TYR A 21 -29.90 5.52 24.39
N THR A 22 -29.70 5.75 25.69
CA THR A 22 -28.46 6.25 26.28
C THR A 22 -27.58 5.17 26.89
N SER A 23 -27.56 3.95 26.44
CA SER A 23 -26.69 2.84 26.88
C SER A 23 -27.45 1.54 27.14
N PRO A 24 -26.90 0.37 26.89
CA PRO A 24 -27.60 -0.92 27.06
C PRO A 24 -27.88 -1.31 28.52
N HIS A 25 -27.32 -0.59 29.50
CA HIS A 25 -27.51 -0.92 30.93
C HIS A 25 -28.44 0.04 31.72
N GLN A 26 -28.92 1.14 31.09
CA GLN A 26 -29.89 2.04 31.73
C GLN A 26 -30.93 2.45 30.70
N ALA A 27 -31.89 1.57 30.43
CA ALA A 27 -33.00 1.85 29.55
C ALA A 27 -34.01 2.75 30.28
N LYS A 28 -33.71 4.04 30.49
CA LYS A 28 -34.69 5.06 30.68
C LYS A 28 -35.01 5.67 29.32
N ALA A 29 -36.14 5.27 28.75
CA ALA A 29 -36.70 5.90 27.57
C ALA A 29 -37.08 7.33 27.90
N LEU A 30 -36.32 8.29 27.40
CA LEU A 30 -36.75 9.69 27.43
C LEU A 30 -37.69 9.90 26.25
N TRP A 31 -38.95 10.14 26.54
CA TRP A 31 -39.94 10.51 25.53
C TRP A 31 -39.69 11.96 25.15
N VAL A 32 -39.34 12.24 23.92
CA VAL A 32 -39.25 13.60 23.39
C VAL A 32 -40.58 13.88 22.71
N GLU A 33 -41.28 14.89 23.20
CA GLU A 33 -42.54 15.35 22.61
C GLU A 33 -42.33 15.82 21.15
N PRO A 34 -43.34 15.67 20.27
CA PRO A 34 -43.22 15.91 18.84
C PRO A 34 -43.04 17.39 18.44
N GLU A 35 -42.89 18.31 19.39
CA GLU A 35 -42.71 19.75 19.11
C GLU A 35 -41.27 20.18 18.80
N ALA A 36 -40.31 19.25 18.61
CA ALA A 36 -38.95 19.60 18.28
C ALA A 36 -38.47 19.07 16.91
N PRO A 37 -39.22 19.26 15.80
CA PRO A 37 -38.74 18.86 14.47
C PRO A 37 -37.47 19.62 14.04
N PHE A 38 -37.27 20.83 14.60
CA PHE A 38 -36.09 21.66 14.31
C PHE A 38 -34.81 21.10 14.91
N PHE A 39 -34.83 20.58 16.13
CA PHE A 39 -33.62 20.04 16.78
C PHE A 39 -33.15 18.72 16.16
N VAL A 40 -34.09 17.88 15.72
CA VAL A 40 -33.78 16.60 15.03
C VAL A 40 -33.23 16.86 13.62
N ALA A 41 -33.78 17.85 12.92
CA ALA A 41 -33.28 18.23 11.60
C ALA A 41 -31.87 18.84 11.66
N ASP A 42 -31.56 19.59 12.71
CA ASP A 42 -30.25 20.22 12.90
C ASP A 42 -29.21 19.19 13.32
N SER A 43 -29.56 18.24 14.20
CA SER A 43 -28.64 17.11 14.52
C SER A 43 -28.34 16.21 13.33
N HIS A 44 -29.31 15.99 12.45
CA HIS A 44 -29.09 15.21 11.21
C HIS A 44 -28.17 15.95 10.25
N ARG A 45 -28.31 17.27 10.11
CA ARG A 45 -27.40 18.09 9.31
C ARG A 45 -25.98 18.09 9.87
N LEU A 46 -25.82 18.19 11.19
CA LEU A 46 -24.51 18.16 11.84
C LEU A 46 -23.82 16.80 11.65
N LEU A 47 -24.57 15.70 11.77
CA LEU A 47 -24.03 14.34 11.52
C LEU A 47 -23.63 14.13 10.05
N HIS A 48 -24.40 14.69 9.11
CA HIS A 48 -24.02 14.64 7.70
C HIS A 48 -22.76 15.46 7.41
N ALA A 49 -22.67 16.67 7.97
CA ALA A 49 -21.49 17.53 7.82
C ALA A 49 -20.25 16.93 8.49
N GLU A 50 -20.40 16.19 9.60
CA GLU A 50 -19.29 15.49 10.26
C GLU A 50 -18.81 14.30 9.42
N LYS A 51 -19.71 13.49 8.87
CA LYS A 51 -19.38 12.40 7.94
C LYS A 51 -18.73 12.90 6.65
N GLU A 52 -19.20 14.00 6.11
CA GLU A 52 -18.62 14.61 4.91
C GLU A 52 -17.19 15.09 5.19
N LYS A 53 -16.95 15.69 6.36
CA LYS A 53 -15.58 16.06 6.78
C LYS A 53 -14.67 14.84 7.00
N GLU A 54 -15.19 13.77 7.60
CA GLU A 54 -14.44 12.52 7.77
C GLU A 54 -14.08 11.92 6.40
N ALA A 55 -15.01 11.87 5.45
CA ALA A 55 -14.76 11.39 4.10
C ALA A 55 -13.71 12.22 3.34
N ILE A 56 -13.83 13.56 3.39
CA ILE A 56 -12.83 14.47 2.80
C ILE A 56 -11.45 14.28 3.46
N MET A 57 -11.42 14.08 4.78
CA MET A 57 -10.17 13.86 5.49
C MET A 57 -9.50 12.55 5.06
N GLU A 58 -10.27 11.47 4.91
CA GLU A 58 -9.77 10.19 4.42
C GLU A 58 -9.24 10.30 2.98
N GLU A 59 -9.95 11.02 2.11
CA GLU A 59 -9.51 11.27 0.73
C GLU A 59 -8.19 12.06 0.70
N VAL A 60 -8.11 13.17 1.44
CA VAL A 60 -6.88 13.98 1.54
C VAL A 60 -5.71 13.17 2.09
N LEU A 61 -5.95 12.32 3.10
CA LEU A 61 -4.90 11.45 3.64
C LEU A 61 -4.43 10.42 2.62
N SER A 62 -5.33 9.83 1.83
CA SER A 62 -4.97 8.86 0.79
C SER A 62 -4.10 9.49 -0.28
N GLU A 63 -4.44 10.70 -0.73
CA GLU A 63 -3.64 11.47 -1.70
C GLU A 63 -2.27 11.85 -1.13
N LEU A 64 -2.21 12.27 0.14
CA LEU A 64 -0.96 12.57 0.81
C LEU A 64 -0.04 11.34 0.91
N TYR A 65 -0.59 10.17 1.22
CA TYR A 65 0.15 8.91 1.20
C TYR A 65 0.66 8.57 -0.21
N GLY A 66 -0.15 8.80 -1.24
CA GLY A 66 0.26 8.63 -2.64
C GLY A 66 1.49 9.46 -3.00
N VAL A 67 1.48 10.74 -2.65
CA VAL A 67 2.62 11.64 -2.86
C VAL A 67 3.85 11.18 -2.07
N TRP A 68 3.68 10.74 -0.83
CA TRP A 68 4.76 10.23 0.01
C TRP A 68 5.42 9.00 -0.60
N PHE A 69 4.64 8.03 -1.10
CA PHE A 69 5.16 6.85 -1.80
C PHE A 69 5.94 7.24 -3.07
N LEU A 70 5.48 8.22 -3.83
CA LEU A 70 6.19 8.68 -5.03
C LEU A 70 7.52 9.36 -4.70
N ILE A 71 7.58 10.18 -3.65
CA ILE A 71 8.84 10.77 -3.17
C ILE A 71 9.79 9.67 -2.72
N GLY A 72 9.30 8.70 -1.94
CA GLY A 72 10.07 7.53 -1.52
C GLY A 72 10.60 6.73 -2.71
N ALA A 73 9.76 6.48 -3.72
CA ALA A 73 10.15 5.79 -4.94
C ALA A 73 11.26 6.53 -5.70
N ALA A 74 11.18 7.87 -5.81
CA ALA A 74 12.22 8.67 -6.43
C ALA A 74 13.56 8.55 -5.69
N LEU A 75 13.54 8.61 -4.36
CA LEU A 75 14.76 8.44 -3.54
C LEU A 75 15.37 7.05 -3.71
N VAL A 76 14.56 5.99 -3.73
CA VAL A 76 15.01 4.62 -3.94
C VAL A 76 15.55 4.43 -5.37
N PHE A 77 14.96 5.09 -6.36
CA PHE A 77 15.49 5.08 -7.72
C PHE A 77 16.89 5.72 -7.80
N TRP A 78 17.14 6.81 -7.08
CA TRP A 78 18.48 7.39 -6.95
C TRP A 78 19.48 6.42 -6.27
N MET A 79 19.01 5.59 -5.36
CA MET A 79 19.82 4.55 -4.73
C MET A 79 20.38 3.56 -5.75
N GLN A 80 19.63 3.27 -6.82
CA GLN A 80 20.08 2.40 -7.91
C GLN A 80 21.38 2.94 -8.57
N ALA A 81 21.45 4.24 -8.81
CA ALA A 81 22.67 4.88 -9.34
C ALA A 81 23.82 4.80 -8.33
N GLY A 82 23.53 4.93 -7.03
CA GLY A 82 24.50 4.77 -5.95
C GLY A 82 25.12 3.37 -5.92
N PHE A 83 24.30 2.32 -6.00
CA PHE A 83 24.78 0.94 -6.07
C PHE A 83 25.63 0.68 -7.30
N ALA A 84 25.22 1.18 -8.46
CA ALA A 84 26.01 1.06 -9.69
C ALA A 84 27.40 1.69 -9.55
N MET A 85 27.51 2.85 -8.91
CA MET A 85 28.80 3.52 -8.65
C MET A 85 29.66 2.74 -7.66
N VAL A 86 29.09 2.26 -6.55
CA VAL A 86 29.79 1.49 -5.53
C VAL A 86 30.32 0.18 -6.11
N GLU A 87 29.47 -0.58 -6.80
CA GLU A 87 29.83 -1.85 -7.42
C GLU A 87 30.94 -1.67 -8.46
N THR A 88 30.83 -0.61 -9.28
CA THR A 88 31.88 -0.27 -10.26
C THR A 88 33.20 0.11 -9.59
N GLY A 89 33.13 0.79 -8.45
CA GLY A 89 34.32 1.19 -7.68
C GLY A 89 35.07 0.03 -7.05
N PHE A 90 34.39 -1.06 -6.68
CA PHE A 90 35.03 -2.26 -6.09
C PHE A 90 35.56 -3.25 -7.13
N THR A 91 35.23 -3.06 -8.39
CA THR A 91 35.64 -3.96 -9.46
C THR A 91 36.75 -3.38 -10.32
N ARG A 92 37.35 -4.22 -11.13
CA ARG A 92 38.43 -3.78 -12.04
C ARG A 92 37.90 -2.83 -13.10
N ALA A 93 38.61 -1.74 -13.38
CA ALA A 93 38.21 -0.69 -14.32
C ALA A 93 37.79 -1.21 -15.70
N LYS A 94 38.43 -2.30 -16.17
CA LYS A 94 38.08 -2.95 -17.46
C LYS A 94 36.69 -3.55 -17.49
N ASN A 95 36.09 -3.83 -16.33
CA ASN A 95 34.75 -4.45 -16.19
C ASN A 95 33.68 -3.42 -15.88
N ALA A 96 34.03 -2.16 -15.70
CA ALA A 96 33.06 -1.08 -15.32
C ALA A 96 31.84 -1.03 -16.24
N GLY A 97 32.03 -1.06 -17.57
CA GLY A 97 30.95 -1.05 -18.54
C GLY A 97 30.00 -2.25 -18.42
N ASN A 98 30.56 -3.44 -18.14
CA ASN A 98 29.75 -4.65 -17.95
C ASN A 98 28.91 -4.61 -16.69
N ILE A 99 29.41 -4.01 -15.61
CA ILE A 99 28.69 -3.83 -14.36
C ILE A 99 27.55 -2.82 -14.50
N LEU A 100 27.82 -1.67 -15.13
CA LEU A 100 26.78 -0.69 -15.42
C LEU A 100 25.66 -1.30 -16.28
N MET A 101 26.01 -2.09 -17.29
CA MET A 101 25.03 -2.80 -18.12
C MET A 101 24.20 -3.80 -17.32
N LYS A 102 24.80 -4.55 -16.38
CA LYS A 102 24.08 -5.47 -15.50
C LYS A 102 23.07 -4.72 -14.63
N ASN A 103 23.48 -3.64 -13.99
CA ASN A 103 22.58 -2.83 -13.16
C ASN A 103 21.39 -2.25 -13.96
N LEU A 104 21.62 -1.82 -15.20
CA LEU A 104 20.55 -1.40 -16.09
C LEU A 104 19.59 -2.55 -16.44
N MET A 105 20.14 -3.73 -16.73
CA MET A 105 19.34 -4.92 -17.04
C MET A 105 18.52 -5.39 -15.86
N ASP A 106 18.99 -5.27 -14.61
CA ASP A 106 18.19 -5.57 -13.42
C ASP A 106 16.94 -4.72 -13.35
N PHE A 107 17.09 -3.43 -13.59
CA PHE A 107 15.95 -2.53 -13.63
C PHE A 107 14.98 -2.92 -14.75
N CYS A 108 15.46 -3.19 -15.96
CA CYS A 108 14.61 -3.57 -17.10
C CYS A 108 13.90 -4.90 -16.88
N ILE A 109 14.64 -5.94 -16.49
CA ILE A 109 14.08 -7.28 -16.24
C ILE A 109 13.14 -7.24 -15.04
N GLY A 110 13.58 -6.62 -13.95
CA GLY A 110 12.77 -6.46 -12.74
C GLY A 110 11.44 -5.78 -13.03
N THR A 111 11.45 -4.69 -13.81
CA THR A 111 10.22 -3.98 -14.19
C THR A 111 9.25 -4.88 -14.95
N VAL A 112 9.71 -5.55 -16.00
CA VAL A 112 8.84 -6.41 -16.82
C VAL A 112 8.27 -7.58 -16.03
N VAL A 113 9.12 -8.26 -15.27
CA VAL A 113 8.73 -9.46 -14.50
C VAL A 113 7.81 -9.07 -13.34
N PHE A 114 8.10 -7.96 -12.66
CA PHE A 114 7.28 -7.48 -11.56
C PHE A 114 5.89 -7.03 -12.01
N ILE A 115 5.77 -6.39 -13.18
CA ILE A 115 4.48 -6.05 -13.78
C ILE A 115 3.65 -7.29 -14.04
N ILE A 116 4.25 -8.34 -14.60
CA ILE A 116 3.51 -9.53 -15.04
C ILE A 116 3.09 -10.42 -13.86
N ILE A 117 3.98 -10.66 -12.90
CA ILE A 117 3.78 -11.66 -11.84
C ILE A 117 3.98 -11.07 -10.45
N GLY A 118 5.01 -10.25 -10.25
CA GLY A 118 5.48 -9.85 -8.93
C GLY A 118 4.47 -9.07 -8.13
N PHE A 119 3.79 -8.13 -8.73
CA PHE A 119 2.83 -7.27 -8.04
C PHE A 119 1.59 -8.03 -7.55
N SER A 120 1.09 -8.95 -8.35
CA SER A 120 -0.06 -9.79 -7.96
C SER A 120 0.29 -10.71 -6.78
N LEU A 121 1.50 -11.24 -6.74
CA LEU A 121 1.99 -12.06 -5.62
C LEU A 121 2.21 -11.24 -4.35
N LEU A 122 2.55 -9.95 -4.50
CA LEU A 122 2.82 -9.05 -3.37
C LEU A 122 1.55 -8.62 -2.66
N LEU A 123 0.56 -8.12 -3.40
CA LEU A 123 -0.65 -7.47 -2.87
C LEU A 123 -1.93 -8.28 -3.09
N GLY A 124 -1.85 -9.43 -3.75
CA GLY A 124 -2.99 -10.33 -3.95
C GLY A 124 -3.62 -10.81 -2.65
N GLU A 125 -4.86 -11.31 -2.74
CA GLU A 125 -5.52 -11.97 -1.61
C GLU A 125 -4.66 -13.10 -1.07
N ASP A 126 -4.53 -13.16 0.24
CA ASP A 126 -3.66 -14.13 0.91
C ASP A 126 -4.14 -15.57 0.71
N VAL A 127 -3.25 -16.42 0.25
CA VAL A 127 -3.47 -17.86 0.13
C VAL A 127 -2.56 -18.55 1.16
N VAL A 128 -3.14 -19.07 2.21
CA VAL A 128 -2.43 -19.88 3.25
C VAL A 128 -1.49 -19.04 4.16
N GLY A 129 -1.55 -17.70 4.16
CA GLY A 129 -0.67 -16.88 5.00
C GLY A 129 0.77 -16.74 4.48
N LEU A 130 1.05 -17.13 3.23
CA LEU A 130 2.40 -17.18 2.69
C LEU A 130 2.59 -16.41 1.38
N ILE A 131 1.60 -16.43 0.52
CA ILE A 131 1.72 -15.92 -0.86
C ILE A 131 0.39 -15.28 -1.27
N GLY A 132 0.43 -14.12 -1.92
CA GLY A 132 -0.74 -13.53 -2.55
C GLY A 132 -1.19 -14.34 -3.76
N LYS A 133 -2.49 -14.35 -4.02
CA LYS A 133 -3.09 -15.06 -5.15
C LYS A 133 -2.58 -14.47 -6.47
N PRO A 134 -1.99 -15.24 -7.37
CA PRO A 134 -1.57 -14.73 -8.65
C PRO A 134 -2.79 -14.27 -9.45
N GLY A 135 -2.86 -13.01 -9.81
CA GLY A 135 -3.92 -12.40 -10.60
C GLY A 135 -3.35 -11.46 -11.65
N PHE A 136 -4.12 -11.17 -12.69
CA PHE A 136 -3.74 -10.19 -13.71
C PHE A 136 -4.51 -8.87 -13.55
N ASP A 137 -4.79 -8.49 -12.30
CA ASP A 137 -5.64 -7.34 -11.97
C ASP A 137 -5.09 -6.01 -12.48
N ILE A 138 -3.76 -5.89 -12.64
CA ILE A 138 -3.09 -4.74 -13.26
C ILE A 138 -3.65 -4.46 -14.67
N PHE A 139 -4.03 -5.51 -15.40
CA PHE A 139 -4.49 -5.38 -16.77
C PHE A 139 -6.03 -5.24 -16.89
N THR A 140 -6.77 -5.48 -15.80
CA THR A 140 -8.23 -5.52 -15.81
C THR A 140 -8.91 -4.37 -15.06
N SER A 141 -8.24 -3.74 -14.10
CA SER A 141 -8.84 -2.76 -13.18
C SER A 141 -8.00 -1.50 -13.02
N TYR A 142 -7.88 -0.69 -14.09
CA TYR A 142 -7.07 0.52 -14.07
C TYR A 142 -7.62 1.67 -13.20
N GLU A 143 -8.94 1.77 -13.04
CA GLU A 143 -9.59 2.93 -12.42
C GLU A 143 -9.32 3.06 -10.91
N ASN A 144 -9.14 1.94 -10.22
CA ASN A 144 -8.90 1.90 -8.76
C ASN A 144 -7.50 1.35 -8.40
N PHE A 145 -6.56 1.40 -9.35
CA PHE A 145 -5.24 0.85 -9.14
C PHE A 145 -4.33 1.83 -8.41
N ASP A 146 -3.73 1.41 -7.30
CA ASP A 146 -2.77 2.20 -6.51
C ASP A 146 -1.40 2.24 -7.19
N TRP A 147 -1.26 3.16 -8.14
CA TRP A 147 -0.03 3.38 -8.89
C TRP A 147 1.14 3.81 -8.03
N SER A 148 0.89 4.54 -6.95
CA SER A 148 1.93 5.04 -6.04
C SER A 148 2.62 3.89 -5.33
N ASN A 149 1.82 2.98 -4.77
CA ASN A 149 2.30 1.77 -4.12
C ASN A 149 3.00 0.82 -5.11
N PHE A 150 2.44 0.69 -6.32
CA PHE A 150 3.05 -0.11 -7.38
C PHE A 150 4.46 0.39 -7.71
N VAL A 151 4.64 1.68 -8.02
CA VAL A 151 5.94 2.25 -8.39
C VAL A 151 6.93 2.14 -7.23
N PHE A 152 6.49 2.36 -6.00
CA PHE A 152 7.32 2.21 -4.82
C PHE A 152 7.88 0.79 -4.68
N ASN A 153 7.03 -0.22 -4.76
CA ASN A 153 7.46 -1.63 -4.67
C ASN A 153 8.29 -2.07 -5.88
N LEU A 154 8.02 -1.53 -7.08
CA LEU A 154 8.81 -1.80 -8.28
C LEU A 154 10.27 -1.40 -8.11
N VAL A 155 10.54 -0.18 -7.62
CA VAL A 155 11.92 0.29 -7.44
C VAL A 155 12.65 -0.47 -6.34
N PHE A 156 11.95 -0.91 -5.30
CA PHE A 156 12.51 -1.80 -4.28
C PHE A 156 12.84 -3.19 -4.83
N CYS A 157 11.97 -3.74 -5.68
CA CYS A 157 12.21 -5.01 -6.36
C CYS A 157 13.50 -4.96 -7.19
N ALA A 158 13.65 -3.93 -8.02
CA ALA A 158 14.85 -3.71 -8.83
C ALA A 158 16.10 -3.55 -7.95
N THR A 159 16.01 -2.82 -6.86
CA THR A 159 17.11 -2.62 -5.92
C THR A 159 17.53 -3.93 -5.25
N THR A 160 16.59 -4.79 -4.89
CA THR A 160 16.90 -6.10 -4.29
C THR A 160 17.73 -6.96 -5.24
N ALA A 161 17.38 -7.01 -6.52
CA ALA A 161 18.19 -7.71 -7.54
C ALA A 161 19.60 -7.14 -7.65
N THR A 162 19.73 -5.80 -7.61
CA THR A 162 21.03 -5.12 -7.69
C THR A 162 21.91 -5.37 -6.47
N ILE A 163 21.36 -5.44 -5.26
CA ILE A 163 22.15 -5.74 -4.05
C ILE A 163 22.86 -7.10 -4.17
N VAL A 164 22.14 -8.12 -4.67
CA VAL A 164 22.72 -9.46 -4.85
C VAL A 164 23.72 -9.48 -6.03
N SER A 165 23.57 -8.59 -7.00
CA SER A 165 24.50 -8.39 -8.12
C SER A 165 25.95 -8.21 -7.65
N GLY A 166 26.19 -7.46 -6.60
CA GLY A 166 27.50 -7.22 -6.03
C GLY A 166 28.25 -8.50 -5.63
N ALA A 167 27.53 -9.50 -5.08
CA ALA A 167 28.12 -10.78 -4.72
C ALA A 167 28.54 -11.64 -5.94
N MET A 168 27.89 -11.40 -7.07
CA MET A 168 28.12 -12.14 -8.33
C MET A 168 29.02 -11.38 -9.31
N ALA A 169 29.49 -10.20 -8.94
CA ALA A 169 30.38 -9.39 -9.77
C ALA A 169 31.63 -10.17 -10.17
N GLU A 170 32.01 -10.07 -11.44
CA GLU A 170 33.18 -10.75 -12.06
C GLU A 170 33.15 -12.28 -12.04
N ARG A 171 32.15 -12.94 -11.44
CA ARG A 171 32.14 -14.42 -11.24
C ARG A 171 31.13 -15.13 -12.13
N THR A 172 30.10 -14.44 -12.65
CA THR A 172 29.03 -15.07 -13.40
C THR A 172 28.96 -14.58 -14.85
N LYS A 173 28.48 -15.47 -15.73
CA LYS A 173 28.16 -15.11 -17.11
C LYS A 173 26.94 -14.22 -17.15
N PHE A 174 26.87 -13.28 -18.08
CA PHE A 174 25.77 -12.32 -18.23
C PHE A 174 24.40 -12.99 -18.34
N LEU A 175 24.28 -14.06 -19.13
CA LEU A 175 22.99 -14.77 -19.29
C LEU A 175 22.49 -15.39 -17.97
N SER A 176 23.37 -16.02 -17.19
CA SER A 176 23.02 -16.57 -15.88
C SER A 176 22.59 -15.48 -14.90
N TYR A 177 23.18 -14.31 -15.04
CA TYR A 177 22.82 -13.14 -14.29
C TYR A 177 21.38 -12.65 -14.60
N CYS A 178 21.00 -12.56 -15.87
CA CYS A 178 19.65 -12.19 -16.27
C CYS A 178 18.56 -13.16 -15.74
N VAL A 179 18.85 -14.46 -15.79
CA VAL A 179 17.92 -15.48 -15.25
C VAL A 179 17.76 -15.34 -13.74
N TYR A 180 18.84 -15.15 -13.03
CA TYR A 180 18.82 -14.96 -11.59
C TYR A 180 18.03 -13.69 -11.19
N SER A 181 18.27 -12.56 -11.88
CA SER A 181 17.54 -11.31 -11.66
C SER A 181 16.04 -11.49 -11.87
N ALA A 182 15.63 -12.21 -12.93
CA ALA A 182 14.24 -12.55 -13.19
C ALA A 182 13.60 -13.39 -12.06
N VAL A 183 14.32 -14.39 -11.53
CA VAL A 183 13.83 -15.24 -10.44
C VAL A 183 13.66 -14.44 -9.14
N ILE A 184 14.60 -13.57 -8.82
CA ILE A 184 14.48 -12.68 -7.64
C ILE A 184 13.26 -11.79 -7.77
N SER A 185 13.09 -11.13 -8.90
CA SER A 185 11.99 -10.20 -9.14
C SER A 185 10.62 -10.87 -9.24
N ALA A 186 10.58 -12.13 -9.72
CA ALA A 186 9.33 -12.87 -9.88
C ALA A 186 8.81 -13.52 -8.58
N LEU A 187 9.71 -14.07 -7.78
CA LEU A 187 9.37 -14.97 -6.67
C LEU A 187 9.90 -14.48 -5.32
N ILE A 188 11.20 -14.25 -5.20
CA ILE A 188 11.83 -14.03 -3.90
C ILE A 188 11.33 -12.71 -3.29
N TYR A 189 11.49 -11.61 -4.00
CA TYR A 189 11.07 -10.31 -3.52
C TYR A 189 9.55 -10.21 -3.23
N PRO A 190 8.64 -10.65 -4.13
CA PRO A 190 7.21 -10.59 -3.85
C PRO A 190 6.77 -11.39 -2.63
N ILE A 191 7.37 -12.55 -2.38
CA ILE A 191 7.07 -13.38 -1.22
C ILE A 191 7.55 -12.72 0.07
N GLU A 192 8.80 -12.25 0.12
CA GLU A 192 9.34 -11.54 1.29
C GLU A 192 8.54 -10.26 1.60
N ALA A 193 8.28 -9.47 0.58
CA ALA A 193 7.56 -8.22 0.74
C ALA A 193 6.10 -8.47 1.16
N HIS A 194 5.45 -9.52 0.65
CA HIS A 194 4.11 -9.92 1.08
C HIS A 194 4.07 -10.16 2.59
N TRP A 195 5.01 -10.88 3.15
CA TRP A 195 5.09 -11.10 4.60
C TRP A 195 5.23 -9.80 5.39
N VAL A 196 6.09 -8.89 4.94
CA VAL A 196 6.29 -7.59 5.61
C VAL A 196 5.00 -6.78 5.64
N TRP A 197 4.29 -6.72 4.52
CA TRP A 197 3.03 -5.98 4.41
C TRP A 197 1.89 -6.63 5.19
N LEU A 198 1.83 -7.97 5.24
CA LEU A 198 0.85 -8.72 6.02
C LEU A 198 1.00 -8.44 7.51
N PHE A 199 2.22 -8.51 8.05
CA PHE A 199 2.50 -8.17 9.44
C PHE A 199 2.17 -6.71 9.79
N SER A 200 2.33 -5.80 8.86
CA SER A 200 1.95 -4.40 9.03
C SER A 200 0.44 -4.23 9.16
N LYS A 201 -0.35 -4.90 8.32
CA LYS A 201 -1.83 -4.87 8.38
C LYS A 201 -2.38 -5.44 9.69
N THR A 202 -1.82 -6.55 10.18
CA THR A 202 -2.28 -7.22 11.41
C THR A 202 -2.04 -6.39 12.68
N LYS A 203 -1.09 -5.46 12.66
CA LYS A 203 -0.83 -4.55 13.80
C LYS A 203 -1.74 -3.32 13.82
N SER A 204 -2.41 -3.00 12.75
CA SER A 204 -3.27 -1.82 12.63
C SER A 204 -4.76 -2.10 12.93
N THR A 205 -5.12 -3.36 13.15
CA THR A 205 -6.41 -3.85 13.67
C THR A 205 -6.34 -4.15 15.15
#